data_2a7655c981217d51c7eb8755d7fd6274
#
_entry.id   2a7655c981217d51c7eb8755d7fd6274
#
_cell.length_a   1.000
_cell.length_b   1.000
_cell.length_c   1.000
_cell.angle_alpha   90.00
_cell.angle_beta   90.00
_cell.angle_gamma   90.00
#
_symmetry.space_group_name_H-M   'P 1'
#
loop_
_entity.id
_entity.type
_entity.pdbx_description
1 polymer ?
#
loop_
_entity_poly.entity_id
_entity_poly.type
_entity_poly.pdbx_seq_one_letter_code
_entity_poly.pdbx_strand_id
1 'polypeptide(L)'
;MKENFRNTLKYASLAFLFGMIIFAIPTAIILIDKHHFEKNYVFEVYRENLELDYYRSKDVLVDVVDSYIKEVAPSSIMNGITFVNKCDEYNMNLFFVIAQAQVESAFATKGLGQKMNSAFNVKAYDGKGSKYMDKYHHPDESIEPYIVLIKNDYMGDSKTEMDLMDNYVNFEGKRYATNPDYESMLLSTYKKLIDRYDKVYDEYLKYKTLSRK
;
A
#
# COMPACT_ATOMS: atom_id res chain seq x y z
N MET A 1 -49.27 37.81 22.32
CA MET A 1 -48.03 38.30 21.66
C MET A 1 -46.79 37.45 22.01
N LYS A 2 -46.56 37.09 23.27
CA LYS A 2 -45.38 36.24 23.68
C LYS A 2 -45.37 34.81 23.14
N GLU A 3 -46.52 34.19 22.92
CA GLU A 3 -46.62 32.81 22.43
C GLU A 3 -46.29 32.67 20.93
N ASN A 4 -46.73 33.63 20.11
CA ASN A 4 -46.41 33.69 18.70
C ASN A 4 -44.90 33.89 18.47
N PHE A 5 -44.25 34.73 19.27
CA PHE A 5 -42.79 34.95 19.18
C PHE A 5 -41.98 33.69 19.52
N ARG A 6 -42.41 32.95 20.52
CA ARG A 6 -41.77 31.70 20.97
C ARG A 6 -41.89 30.58 19.94
N ASN A 7 -43.04 30.51 19.25
CA ASN A 7 -43.26 29.59 18.15
C ASN A 7 -42.43 29.94 16.91
N THR A 8 -42.34 31.22 16.56
CA THR A 8 -41.51 31.71 15.46
C THR A 8 -40.03 31.42 15.68
N LEU A 9 -39.52 31.55 16.93
CA LEU A 9 -38.13 31.21 17.24
C LEU A 9 -37.87 29.70 17.15
N LYS A 10 -38.82 28.87 17.57
CA LYS A 10 -38.70 27.41 17.41
C LYS A 10 -38.64 26.96 15.94
N TYR A 11 -39.47 27.53 15.11
CA TYR A 11 -39.47 27.21 13.67
C TYR A 11 -38.22 27.73 12.95
N ALA A 12 -37.72 28.90 13.33
CA ALA A 12 -36.46 29.42 12.81
C ALA A 12 -35.24 28.56 13.21
N SER A 13 -35.18 28.11 14.47
CA SER A 13 -34.10 27.23 14.91
C SER A 13 -34.18 25.83 14.28
N LEU A 14 -35.38 25.30 14.06
CA LEU A 14 -35.58 24.03 13.36
C LEU A 14 -35.19 24.13 11.88
N ALA A 15 -35.58 25.21 11.20
CA ALA A 15 -35.19 25.45 9.81
C ALA A 15 -33.66 25.62 9.64
N PHE A 16 -33.02 26.29 10.60
CA PHE A 16 -31.55 26.44 10.62
C PHE A 16 -30.82 25.09 10.85
N LEU A 17 -31.32 24.26 11.74
CA LEU A 17 -30.79 22.90 11.96
C LEU A 17 -31.00 22.00 10.74
N PHE A 18 -32.16 22.04 10.12
CA PHE A 18 -32.44 21.31 8.87
C PHE A 18 -31.57 21.80 7.73
N GLY A 19 -31.36 23.10 7.61
CA GLY A 19 -30.46 23.69 6.60
C GLY A 19 -29.03 23.25 6.77
N MET A 20 -28.50 23.17 8.03
CA MET A 20 -27.15 22.66 8.29
C MET A 20 -27.01 21.16 7.96
N ILE A 21 -28.03 20.36 8.22
CA ILE A 21 -28.00 18.92 7.89
C ILE A 21 -28.03 18.73 6.37
N ILE A 22 -28.84 19.48 5.64
CA ILE A 22 -28.96 19.39 4.17
C ILE A 22 -27.64 19.78 3.47
N PHE A 23 -26.88 20.73 4.03
CA PHE A 23 -25.57 21.11 3.48
C PHE A 23 -24.40 20.24 3.98
N ALA A 24 -24.48 19.70 5.19
CA ALA A 24 -23.41 18.87 5.75
C ALA A 24 -23.33 17.46 5.13
N ILE A 25 -24.49 16.86 4.81
CA ILE A 25 -24.54 15.51 4.20
C ILE A 25 -23.93 15.49 2.78
N PRO A 26 -24.30 16.39 1.85
CA PRO A 26 -23.66 16.41 0.53
C PRO A 26 -22.16 16.68 0.56
N THR A 27 -21.70 17.56 1.46
CA THR A 27 -20.27 17.87 1.59
C THR A 27 -19.49 16.69 2.16
N ALA A 28 -20.05 15.97 3.11
CA ALA A 28 -19.43 14.74 3.64
C ALA A 28 -19.40 13.64 2.60
N ILE A 29 -20.46 13.44 1.81
CA ILE A 29 -20.51 12.48 0.70
C ILE A 29 -19.48 12.84 -0.37
N ILE A 30 -19.39 14.11 -0.76
CA ILE A 30 -18.40 14.59 -1.75
C ILE A 30 -16.97 14.40 -1.25
N LEU A 31 -16.70 14.58 0.04
CA LEU A 31 -15.38 14.36 0.62
C LEU A 31 -15.01 12.86 0.70
N ILE A 32 -15.98 12.00 1.01
CA ILE A 32 -15.81 10.54 1.03
C ILE A 32 -15.59 10.04 -0.41
N ASP A 33 -16.41 10.47 -1.37
CA ASP A 33 -16.27 10.10 -2.78
C ASP A 33 -14.94 10.60 -3.37
N LYS A 34 -14.53 11.83 -3.02
CA LYS A 34 -13.23 12.35 -3.48
C LYS A 34 -12.06 11.55 -2.93
N HIS A 35 -12.09 11.16 -1.66
CA HIS A 35 -11.04 10.36 -1.05
C HIS A 35 -10.99 8.93 -1.63
N HIS A 36 -12.14 8.35 -1.88
CA HIS A 36 -12.26 7.02 -2.52
C HIS A 36 -11.85 7.08 -4.00
N PHE A 37 -12.23 8.15 -4.70
CA PHE A 37 -11.85 8.41 -6.08
C PHE A 37 -10.32 8.61 -6.23
N GLU A 38 -9.69 9.41 -5.37
CA GLU A 38 -8.24 9.62 -5.39
C GLU A 38 -7.47 8.31 -5.12
N LYS A 39 -7.92 7.50 -4.16
CA LYS A 39 -7.32 6.17 -3.90
C LYS A 39 -7.44 5.24 -5.11
N ASN A 40 -8.63 5.10 -5.67
CA ASN A 40 -8.89 4.22 -6.80
C ASN A 40 -8.21 4.73 -8.07
N TYR A 41 -8.22 6.04 -8.31
CA TYR A 41 -7.59 6.65 -9.48
C TYR A 41 -6.07 6.41 -9.50
N VAL A 42 -5.38 6.61 -8.38
CA VAL A 42 -3.93 6.33 -8.28
C VAL A 42 -3.63 4.87 -8.54
N PHE A 43 -4.47 3.95 -8.06
CA PHE A 43 -4.29 2.52 -8.27
C PHE A 43 -4.57 2.10 -9.72
N GLU A 44 -5.66 2.60 -10.32
CA GLU A 44 -6.01 2.33 -11.71
C GLU A 44 -4.96 2.88 -12.68
N VAL A 45 -4.53 4.13 -12.50
CA VAL A 45 -3.46 4.73 -13.32
C VAL A 45 -2.15 3.94 -13.18
N TYR A 46 -1.80 3.52 -11.98
CA TYR A 46 -0.63 2.68 -11.75
C TYR A 46 -0.77 1.32 -12.43
N ARG A 47 -1.91 0.67 -12.32
CA ARG A 47 -2.19 -0.62 -12.94
C ARG A 47 -2.17 -0.54 -14.47
N GLU A 48 -2.84 0.46 -15.06
CA GLU A 48 -2.82 0.68 -16.51
C GLU A 48 -1.41 0.98 -17.03
N ASN A 49 -0.64 1.80 -16.34
CA ASN A 49 0.74 2.10 -16.69
C ASN A 49 1.65 0.86 -16.57
N LEU A 50 1.45 0.03 -15.55
CA LEU A 50 2.17 -1.23 -15.41
C LEU A 50 1.84 -2.21 -16.54
N GLU A 51 0.59 -2.40 -16.89
CA GLU A 51 0.17 -3.32 -17.95
C GLU A 51 0.69 -2.87 -19.33
N LEU A 52 0.68 -1.56 -19.60
CA LEU A 52 1.14 -1.00 -20.88
C LEU A 52 2.68 -0.94 -21.01
N ASP A 53 3.39 -0.65 -19.92
CA ASP A 53 4.83 -0.39 -19.93
C ASP A 53 5.68 -1.45 -19.20
N TYR A 54 5.06 -2.39 -18.52
CA TYR A 54 5.74 -3.40 -17.70
C TYR A 54 6.83 -4.14 -18.48
N TYR A 55 6.53 -4.65 -19.66
CA TYR A 55 7.51 -5.33 -20.54
C TYR A 55 8.55 -4.38 -21.15
N ARG A 56 8.27 -3.08 -21.16
CA ARG A 56 9.18 -2.06 -21.72
C ARG A 56 10.07 -1.41 -20.67
N SER A 57 9.75 -1.57 -19.40
CA SER A 57 10.39 -0.84 -18.31
C SER A 57 10.83 -1.72 -17.12
N LYS A 58 11.00 -3.04 -17.34
CA LYS A 58 11.45 -3.96 -16.28
C LYS A 58 12.75 -3.48 -15.61
N ASP A 59 13.70 -3.00 -16.43
CA ASP A 59 14.95 -2.45 -15.92
C ASP A 59 14.72 -1.21 -15.07
N VAL A 60 13.78 -0.34 -15.47
CA VAL A 60 13.39 0.84 -14.68
C VAL A 60 12.77 0.44 -13.34
N LEU A 61 11.92 -0.59 -13.32
CA LEU A 61 11.36 -1.10 -12.06
C LEU A 61 12.45 -1.63 -11.12
N VAL A 62 13.43 -2.38 -11.65
CA VAL A 62 14.56 -2.87 -10.86
C VAL A 62 15.36 -1.71 -10.29
N ASP A 63 15.70 -0.71 -11.09
CA ASP A 63 16.46 0.48 -10.66
C ASP A 63 15.71 1.28 -9.59
N VAL A 64 14.38 1.43 -9.72
CA VAL A 64 13.54 2.09 -8.71
C VAL A 64 13.60 1.33 -7.40
N VAL A 65 13.43 0.01 -7.41
CA VAL A 65 13.44 -0.83 -6.20
C VAL A 65 14.82 -0.83 -5.55
N ASP A 66 15.89 -1.05 -6.31
CA ASP A 66 17.26 -1.09 -5.78
C ASP A 66 17.67 0.26 -5.18
N SER A 67 17.38 1.36 -5.88
CA SER A 67 17.66 2.70 -5.36
C SER A 67 16.86 3.02 -4.09
N TYR A 68 15.62 2.55 -4.02
CA TYR A 68 14.78 2.71 -2.85
C TYR A 68 15.30 1.91 -1.65
N ILE A 69 15.61 0.63 -1.85
CA ILE A 69 16.18 -0.22 -0.80
C ILE A 69 17.48 0.40 -0.27
N LYS A 70 18.37 0.83 -1.17
CA LYS A 70 19.64 1.45 -0.79
C LYS A 70 19.48 2.73 0.04
N GLU A 71 18.43 3.51 -0.25
CA GLU A 71 18.13 4.74 0.50
C GLU A 71 17.58 4.45 1.90
N VAL A 72 16.57 3.57 2.01
CA VAL A 72 15.84 3.38 3.28
C VAL A 72 16.43 2.28 4.16
N ALA A 73 17.21 1.38 3.58
CA ALA A 73 17.84 0.24 4.24
C ALA A 73 19.23 -0.07 3.65
N PRO A 74 20.21 0.82 3.78
CA PRO A 74 21.51 0.71 3.10
C PRO A 74 22.32 -0.54 3.48
N SER A 75 21.99 -1.19 4.58
CA SER A 75 22.59 -2.47 5.00
C SER A 75 21.85 -3.71 4.50
N SER A 76 20.74 -3.54 3.78
CA SER A 76 20.02 -4.67 3.17
C SER A 76 20.84 -5.28 2.04
N ILE A 77 20.78 -6.61 1.96
CA ILE A 77 21.38 -7.40 0.87
C ILE A 77 20.32 -7.88 -0.13
N MET A 78 19.07 -7.45 0.04
CA MET A 78 17.99 -7.72 -0.93
C MET A 78 18.19 -6.93 -2.20
N ASN A 79 17.67 -7.45 -3.31
CA ASN A 79 17.80 -6.83 -4.63
C ASN A 79 16.45 -6.72 -5.36
N GLY A 80 16.32 -5.67 -6.18
CA GLY A 80 15.10 -5.34 -6.90
C GLY A 80 14.69 -6.39 -7.91
N ILE A 81 15.65 -7.04 -8.57
CA ILE A 81 15.36 -8.02 -9.61
C ILE A 81 14.57 -9.22 -9.07
N THR A 82 14.84 -9.66 -7.83
CA THR A 82 14.09 -10.76 -7.22
C THR A 82 12.66 -10.36 -6.92
N PHE A 83 12.45 -9.15 -6.38
CA PHE A 83 11.11 -8.61 -6.17
C PHE A 83 10.33 -8.51 -7.48
N VAL A 84 10.92 -7.89 -8.51
CA VAL A 84 10.27 -7.71 -9.81
C VAL A 84 9.91 -9.07 -10.42
N ASN A 85 10.82 -10.05 -10.42
CA ASN A 85 10.56 -11.36 -11.00
C ASN A 85 9.48 -12.13 -10.24
N LYS A 86 9.51 -12.12 -8.89
CA LYS A 86 8.52 -12.84 -8.08
C LYS A 86 7.14 -12.21 -8.14
N CYS A 87 7.06 -10.89 -8.15
CA CYS A 87 5.79 -10.20 -8.32
C CYS A 87 5.17 -10.46 -9.70
N ASP A 88 5.99 -10.52 -10.75
CA ASP A 88 5.58 -10.89 -12.10
C ASP A 88 5.05 -12.33 -12.16
N GLU A 89 5.85 -13.28 -11.68
CA GLU A 89 5.52 -14.70 -11.65
C GLU A 89 4.16 -14.98 -10.99
N TYR A 90 3.87 -14.27 -9.90
CA TYR A 90 2.65 -14.43 -9.12
C TYR A 90 1.55 -13.41 -9.43
N ASN A 91 1.73 -12.55 -10.43
CA ASN A 91 0.80 -11.44 -10.74
C ASN A 91 0.42 -10.66 -9.45
N MET A 92 1.43 -10.17 -8.76
CA MET A 92 1.30 -9.43 -7.51
C MET A 92 1.80 -8.00 -7.67
N ASN A 93 1.13 -7.02 -7.07
CA ASN A 93 1.55 -5.64 -7.16
C ASN A 93 2.92 -5.44 -6.49
N LEU A 94 3.93 -5.08 -7.30
CA LEU A 94 5.32 -4.92 -6.86
C LEU A 94 5.45 -3.91 -5.70
N PHE A 95 4.82 -2.75 -5.83
CA PHE A 95 5.00 -1.69 -4.83
C PHE A 95 4.26 -1.98 -3.52
N PHE A 96 3.20 -2.78 -3.56
CA PHE A 96 2.59 -3.33 -2.35
C PHE A 96 3.57 -4.26 -1.61
N VAL A 97 4.22 -5.18 -2.32
CA VAL A 97 5.19 -6.12 -1.73
C VAL A 97 6.41 -5.39 -1.18
N ILE A 98 6.92 -4.37 -1.89
CA ILE A 98 8.02 -3.52 -1.43
C ILE A 98 7.62 -2.72 -0.17
N ALA A 99 6.43 -2.12 -0.16
CA ALA A 99 5.93 -1.39 1.00
C ALA A 99 5.82 -2.29 2.23
N GLN A 100 5.34 -3.52 2.03
CA GLN A 100 5.25 -4.53 3.09
C GLN A 100 6.64 -4.89 3.65
N ALA A 101 7.62 -5.20 2.78
CA ALA A 101 8.98 -5.53 3.20
C ALA A 101 9.65 -4.40 4.01
N GLN A 102 9.36 -3.15 3.65
CA GLN A 102 9.84 -2.00 4.43
C GLN A 102 9.19 -1.91 5.80
N VAL A 103 7.86 -2.00 5.87
CA VAL A 103 7.11 -1.83 7.12
C VAL A 103 7.42 -2.96 8.10
N GLU A 104 7.55 -4.19 7.61
CA GLU A 104 7.78 -5.37 8.44
C GLU A 104 9.18 -5.43 9.08
N SER A 105 10.21 -5.14 8.30
CA SER A 105 11.58 -5.39 8.76
C SER A 105 12.63 -4.41 8.20
N ALA A 106 12.21 -3.38 7.50
CA ALA A 106 13.11 -2.55 6.70
C ALA A 106 14.03 -3.42 5.82
N PHE A 107 13.42 -4.29 5.00
CA PHE A 107 14.13 -5.19 4.09
C PHE A 107 15.12 -6.12 4.81
N ALA A 108 14.65 -6.82 5.83
CA ALA A 108 15.40 -7.76 6.65
C ALA A 108 16.57 -7.13 7.43
N THR A 109 16.58 -5.82 7.66
CA THR A 109 17.65 -5.14 8.41
C THR A 109 17.30 -4.86 9.87
N LYS A 110 16.04 -5.08 10.28
CA LYS A 110 15.57 -4.76 11.63
C LYS A 110 14.77 -5.91 12.26
N GLY A 111 14.79 -5.92 13.58
CA GLY A 111 13.93 -6.75 14.40
C GLY A 111 14.06 -8.26 14.19
N LEU A 112 12.94 -8.96 14.14
CA LEU A 112 12.89 -10.40 13.89
C LEU A 112 13.31 -10.72 12.45
N GLY A 113 12.97 -9.88 11.50
CA GLY A 113 13.34 -10.07 10.10
C GLY A 113 14.85 -10.16 9.90
N GLN A 114 15.65 -9.32 10.57
CA GLN A 114 17.10 -9.40 10.53
C GLN A 114 17.64 -10.73 11.11
N LYS A 115 17.05 -11.21 12.21
CA LYS A 115 17.47 -12.47 12.85
C LYS A 115 17.16 -13.71 12.02
N MET A 116 16.08 -13.63 11.25
CA MET A 116 15.54 -14.74 10.47
C MET A 116 15.90 -14.66 8.98
N ASN A 117 16.63 -13.63 8.55
CA ASN A 117 16.85 -13.32 7.13
C ASN A 117 15.52 -13.30 6.37
N SER A 118 14.54 -12.56 6.87
CA SER A 118 13.18 -12.47 6.30
C SER A 118 12.77 -11.02 6.13
N ALA A 119 12.36 -10.62 4.94
CA ALA A 119 11.79 -9.30 4.73
C ALA A 119 10.40 -9.17 5.36
N PHE A 120 9.71 -10.28 5.52
CA PHE A 120 8.33 -10.36 6.00
C PHE A 120 8.30 -11.19 7.28
N ASN A 121 7.66 -10.68 8.32
CA ASN A 121 7.57 -11.38 9.61
C ASN A 121 6.48 -12.49 9.60
N VAL A 122 6.43 -13.28 8.53
CA VAL A 122 5.46 -14.38 8.38
C VAL A 122 5.60 -15.36 9.54
N LYS A 123 4.46 -15.75 10.13
CA LYS A 123 4.37 -16.61 11.32
C LYS A 123 5.00 -16.02 12.59
N ALA A 124 5.26 -14.72 12.62
CA ALA A 124 5.58 -14.02 13.86
C ALA A 124 4.30 -13.80 14.66
N TYR A 125 4.16 -14.49 15.77
CA TYR A 125 2.99 -14.36 16.66
C TYR A 125 3.36 -13.53 17.88
N ASP A 126 2.43 -12.69 18.33
CA ASP A 126 2.61 -11.86 19.52
C ASP A 126 3.01 -12.70 20.75
N GLY A 127 4.05 -12.25 21.43
CA GLY A 127 4.59 -12.93 22.62
C GLY A 127 5.38 -14.22 22.35
N LYS A 128 5.50 -14.68 21.09
CA LYS A 128 6.23 -15.91 20.75
C LYS A 128 7.53 -15.65 19.97
N GLY A 129 7.77 -14.41 19.58
CA GLY A 129 8.97 -14.01 18.85
C GLY A 129 9.15 -14.80 17.55
N SER A 130 10.37 -15.26 17.27
CA SER A 130 10.70 -16.00 16.05
C SER A 130 10.46 -17.51 16.11
N LYS A 131 9.82 -18.03 17.17
CA LYS A 131 9.70 -19.49 17.41
C LYS A 131 9.07 -20.27 16.25
N TYR A 132 8.16 -19.66 15.51
CA TYR A 132 7.43 -20.31 14.40
C TYR A 132 7.81 -19.73 13.03
N MET A 133 8.72 -18.75 12.99
CA MET A 133 9.18 -18.17 11.73
C MET A 133 10.16 -19.11 11.04
N ASP A 134 10.09 -19.14 9.71
CA ASP A 134 11.09 -19.77 8.88
C ASP A 134 12.36 -18.90 8.85
N LYS A 135 13.53 -19.54 8.94
CA LYS A 135 14.82 -18.87 8.78
C LYS A 135 15.36 -19.14 7.39
N TYR A 136 15.70 -18.08 6.66
CA TYR A 136 16.21 -18.18 5.30
C TYR A 136 17.74 -18.05 5.24
N HIS A 137 18.37 -18.59 4.19
CA HIS A 137 19.79 -18.37 3.91
C HIS A 137 20.01 -16.97 3.34
N HIS A 138 19.10 -16.52 2.48
CA HIS A 138 19.08 -15.17 1.91
C HIS A 138 17.69 -14.54 2.10
N PRO A 139 17.59 -13.25 2.44
CA PRO A 139 16.28 -12.65 2.70
C PRO A 139 15.34 -12.62 1.48
N ASP A 140 15.86 -12.63 0.26
CA ASP A 140 15.05 -12.73 -0.96
C ASP A 140 14.21 -14.02 -1.02
N GLU A 141 14.66 -15.11 -0.36
CA GLU A 141 13.91 -16.37 -0.28
C GLU A 141 12.58 -16.23 0.47
N SER A 142 12.42 -15.15 1.25
CA SER A 142 11.17 -14.88 1.99
C SER A 142 10.08 -14.25 1.14
N ILE A 143 10.39 -13.77 -0.08
CA ILE A 143 9.45 -13.05 -0.94
C ILE A 143 8.33 -13.98 -1.41
N GLU A 144 8.68 -15.11 -1.98
CA GLU A 144 7.70 -16.07 -2.50
C GLU A 144 6.76 -16.63 -1.43
N PRO A 145 7.23 -17.16 -0.27
CA PRO A 145 6.33 -17.62 0.79
C PRO A 145 5.38 -16.53 1.30
N TYR A 146 5.84 -15.28 1.34
CA TYR A 146 4.99 -14.15 1.70
C TYR A 146 3.90 -13.93 0.65
N ILE A 147 4.23 -13.86 -0.64
CA ILE A 147 3.27 -13.66 -1.73
C ILE A 147 2.21 -14.78 -1.71
N VAL A 148 2.64 -16.04 -1.56
CA VAL A 148 1.75 -17.19 -1.49
C VAL A 148 0.79 -17.07 -0.30
N LEU A 149 1.29 -16.67 0.89
CA LEU A 149 0.45 -16.43 2.07
C LEU A 149 -0.61 -15.36 1.78
N ILE A 150 -0.20 -14.21 1.24
CA ILE A 150 -1.13 -13.11 0.99
C ILE A 150 -2.20 -13.50 -0.02
N LYS A 151 -1.83 -14.14 -1.11
CA LYS A 151 -2.79 -14.62 -2.11
C LYS A 151 -3.78 -15.61 -1.55
N ASN A 152 -3.32 -16.58 -0.78
CA ASN A 152 -4.18 -17.66 -0.28
C ASN A 152 -5.06 -17.25 0.90
N ASP A 153 -4.50 -16.52 1.88
CA ASP A 153 -5.18 -16.29 3.16
C ASP A 153 -5.88 -14.94 3.23
N TYR A 154 -5.47 -13.96 2.40
CA TYR A 154 -5.95 -12.59 2.49
C TYR A 154 -6.67 -12.09 1.26
N MET A 155 -6.23 -12.46 0.05
CA MET A 155 -6.80 -11.96 -1.21
C MET A 155 -7.83 -12.92 -1.82
N GLY A 156 -7.46 -14.19 -2.01
CA GLY A 156 -8.25 -15.13 -2.81
C GLY A 156 -8.54 -14.57 -4.20
N ASP A 157 -9.75 -14.85 -4.69
CA ASP A 157 -10.23 -14.35 -6.00
C ASP A 157 -11.06 -13.05 -5.87
N SER A 158 -11.22 -12.51 -4.65
CA SER A 158 -12.20 -11.45 -4.38
C SER A 158 -11.62 -10.13 -3.89
N LYS A 159 -10.35 -10.11 -3.48
CA LYS A 159 -9.71 -8.91 -2.95
C LYS A 159 -8.48 -8.54 -3.75
N THR A 160 -8.22 -7.25 -3.83
CA THR A 160 -7.01 -6.67 -4.39
C THR A 160 -6.06 -6.22 -3.28
N GLU A 161 -4.82 -5.89 -3.62
CA GLU A 161 -3.87 -5.29 -2.69
C GLU A 161 -4.37 -3.95 -2.13
N MET A 162 -5.20 -3.24 -2.90
CA MET A 162 -5.82 -1.99 -2.46
C MET A 162 -6.83 -2.22 -1.33
N ASP A 163 -7.62 -3.29 -1.42
CA ASP A 163 -8.55 -3.70 -0.36
C ASP A 163 -7.78 -4.03 0.92
N LEU A 164 -6.60 -4.65 0.81
CA LEU A 164 -5.75 -4.93 1.96
C LEU A 164 -5.15 -3.65 2.57
N MET A 165 -4.77 -2.67 1.75
CA MET A 165 -4.28 -1.39 2.26
C MET A 165 -5.37 -0.53 2.92
N ASP A 166 -6.63 -0.86 2.72
CA ASP A 166 -7.76 -0.24 3.40
C ASP A 166 -8.16 -1.00 4.66
N ASN A 167 -8.18 -2.33 4.59
CA ASN A 167 -8.53 -3.20 5.71
C ASN A 167 -7.81 -4.55 5.61
N TYR A 168 -6.66 -4.67 6.28
CA TYR A 168 -5.80 -5.83 6.18
C TYR A 168 -6.23 -6.97 7.10
N VAL A 169 -7.30 -7.63 6.71
CA VAL A 169 -7.86 -8.80 7.41
C VAL A 169 -7.92 -10.02 6.49
N ASN A 170 -7.65 -11.20 7.04
CA ASN A 170 -7.81 -12.47 6.34
C ASN A 170 -9.28 -12.88 6.20
N PHE A 171 -9.56 -14.03 5.59
CA PHE A 171 -10.94 -14.54 5.41
C PHE A 171 -11.64 -14.90 6.73
N GLU A 172 -10.90 -15.10 7.81
CA GLU A 172 -11.44 -15.31 9.16
C GLU A 172 -11.68 -14.00 9.92
N GLY A 173 -11.43 -12.84 9.30
CA GLY A 173 -11.55 -11.51 9.92
C GLY A 173 -10.41 -11.16 10.86
N LYS A 174 -9.31 -11.91 10.87
CA LYS A 174 -8.12 -11.62 11.68
C LYS A 174 -7.23 -10.60 10.98
N ARG A 175 -6.84 -9.55 11.69
CA ARG A 175 -5.90 -8.55 11.19
C ARG A 175 -4.53 -9.17 10.94
N TYR A 176 -3.86 -8.69 9.88
CA TYR A 176 -2.48 -9.04 9.57
C TYR A 176 -1.53 -8.53 10.67
N ALA A 177 -1.69 -7.30 11.10
CA ALA A 177 -0.89 -6.67 12.14
C ALA A 177 -1.75 -6.13 13.29
N THR A 178 -1.21 -6.13 14.50
CA THR A 178 -1.85 -5.58 15.70
C THR A 178 -1.76 -4.06 15.79
N ASN A 179 -0.81 -3.45 15.08
CA ASN A 179 -0.67 -2.00 15.01
C ASN A 179 -1.88 -1.38 14.28
N PRO A 180 -2.65 -0.46 14.91
CA PRO A 180 -3.81 0.17 14.28
C PRO A 180 -3.45 1.06 13.08
N ASP A 181 -2.21 1.58 13.02
CA ASP A 181 -1.74 2.46 11.94
C ASP A 181 -1.08 1.70 10.78
N TYR A 182 -1.15 0.36 10.78
CA TYR A 182 -0.43 -0.48 9.85
C TYR A 182 -0.79 -0.19 8.39
N GLU A 183 -2.08 -0.14 8.07
CA GLU A 183 -2.58 0.13 6.73
C GLU A 183 -2.16 1.54 6.25
N SER A 184 -2.19 2.53 7.13
CA SER A 184 -1.76 3.89 6.78
C SER A 184 -0.25 3.97 6.51
N MET A 185 0.56 3.18 7.22
CA MET A 185 2.01 3.07 6.97
C MET A 185 2.28 2.42 5.61
N LEU A 186 1.56 1.34 5.28
CA LEU A 186 1.65 0.70 3.97
C LEU A 186 1.29 1.67 2.85
N LEU A 187 0.13 2.32 2.95
CA LEU A 187 -0.34 3.26 1.93
C LEU A 187 0.62 4.45 1.75
N SER A 188 1.18 4.98 2.85
CA SER A 188 2.17 6.05 2.78
C SER A 188 3.43 5.62 2.03
N THR A 189 3.93 4.40 2.31
CA THR A 189 5.11 3.84 1.65
C THR A 189 4.84 3.54 0.18
N TYR A 190 3.68 2.96 -0.12
CA TYR A 190 3.22 2.69 -1.48
C TYR A 190 3.18 3.96 -2.34
N LYS A 191 2.59 5.05 -1.83
CA LYS A 191 2.55 6.35 -2.53
C LYS A 191 3.94 6.89 -2.83
N LYS A 192 4.88 6.81 -1.89
CA LYS A 192 6.27 7.24 -2.11
C LYS A 192 6.97 6.46 -3.23
N LEU A 193 6.65 5.18 -3.36
CA LEU A 193 7.19 4.33 -4.42
C LEU A 193 6.64 4.70 -5.79
N ILE A 194 5.34 4.99 -5.89
CA ILE A 194 4.72 5.48 -7.13
C ILE A 194 5.35 6.81 -7.54
N ASP A 195 5.42 7.79 -6.64
CA ASP A 195 6.01 9.11 -6.93
C ASP A 195 7.47 8.99 -7.41
N ARG A 196 8.21 8.02 -6.86
CA ARG A 196 9.58 7.73 -7.29
C ARG A 196 9.63 7.11 -8.67
N TYR A 197 8.78 6.11 -8.94
CA TYR A 197 8.69 5.46 -10.23
C TYR A 197 8.38 6.47 -11.34
N ASP A 198 7.39 7.31 -11.15
CA ASP A 198 6.99 8.32 -12.13
C ASP A 198 8.16 9.25 -12.49
N LYS A 199 8.92 9.71 -11.50
CA LYS A 199 10.12 10.55 -11.74
C LYS A 199 11.19 9.84 -12.54
N VAL A 200 11.54 8.60 -12.16
CA VAL A 200 12.58 7.82 -12.84
C VAL A 200 12.13 7.47 -14.26
N TYR A 201 10.87 7.13 -14.44
CA TYR A 201 10.29 6.80 -15.72
C TYR A 201 10.27 8.00 -16.67
N ASP A 202 9.91 9.18 -16.19
CA ASP A 202 9.98 10.43 -16.94
C ASP A 202 11.41 10.75 -17.41
N GLU A 203 12.41 10.56 -16.57
CA GLU A 203 13.82 10.73 -16.90
C GLU A 203 14.26 9.72 -17.96
N TYR A 204 13.88 8.46 -17.81
CA TYR A 204 14.14 7.40 -18.80
C TYR A 204 13.55 7.71 -20.17
N LEU A 205 12.31 8.18 -20.24
CA LEU A 205 11.65 8.58 -21.49
C LEU A 205 12.37 9.75 -22.15
N LYS A 206 12.78 10.75 -21.39
CA LYS A 206 13.59 11.89 -21.93
C LYS A 206 14.90 11.41 -22.54
N TYR A 207 15.63 10.54 -21.83
CA TYR A 207 16.89 9.97 -22.31
C TYR A 207 16.68 9.16 -23.60
N LYS A 208 15.68 8.29 -23.64
CA LYS A 208 15.34 7.46 -24.82
C LYS A 208 14.94 8.30 -26.02
N THR A 209 14.29 9.44 -25.81
CA THR A 209 13.92 10.38 -26.89
C THR A 209 15.13 11.10 -27.44
N LEU A 210 16.11 11.45 -26.62
CA LEU A 210 17.35 12.11 -27.02
C LEU A 210 18.32 11.17 -27.76
N SER A 211 18.35 9.89 -27.38
CA SER A 211 19.23 8.89 -28.01
C SER A 211 18.77 8.40 -29.40
N ARG A 212 17.55 8.77 -29.81
CA ARG A 212 16.98 8.47 -31.14
C ARG A 212 17.19 9.58 -32.19
N LYS A 213 17.81 10.70 -31.80
CA LYS A 213 18.22 11.81 -32.68
C LYS A 213 19.70 11.72 -33.04
#